data_e7f8f7c66328447d0975f2a1e4959a82
#
_entry.id   e7f8f7c66328447d0975f2a1e4959a82
#
_cell.length_a   1.000
_cell.length_b   1.000
_cell.length_c   1.000
_cell.angle_alpha   90.00
_cell.angle_beta   90.00
_cell.angle_gamma   90.00
#
_symmetry.space_group_name_H-M   'P 1'
#
loop_
_entity.id
_entity.type
_entity.pdbx_description
1 polymer ?
#
loop_
_entity_poly.entity_id
_entity_poly.type
_entity_poly.pdbx_seq_one_letter_code
_entity_poly.pdbx_strand_id
1 'polypeptide(L)'
;MLTYSVAIRTLGKSPETLRTELESLHAQTVKPEKIIIYLAKGYERPSFTVGYEEYVLVNKGMVAQRAVPYDEIDSDCVLLLDDDVAFERDSVEQVIKLMERHNADCIAYDTFENHKMSLKSKIRSALVGFVFPRFNKRWAFKIHWNDSFSYINNPGRGCYPSMSAAGPASLWKKTALRAMHFEHELWLDKLEFAYGDDAIEFYKLHRNGGRLMVAFDYGISNLDAKTSSGQYHRSVNRFKTMAKANTIRWHRSQYLPTKSKAKAVLKTVSFSFKMFWTLGLLAMMSVKKTYRKAPKLFVEGIKDGMRYTKSAEYKSIPPYLMK
;
A
#
# COMPACT_ATOMS: atom_id res chain seq x y z
N MET A 1 1.80 12.10 25.44
CA MET A 1 2.44 11.38 24.31
C MET A 1 1.62 10.14 24.06
N LEU A 2 1.23 9.89 22.82
CA LEU A 2 0.48 8.69 22.44
C LEU A 2 1.29 7.44 22.70
N THR A 3 0.63 6.38 23.20
CA THR A 3 1.23 5.05 23.33
C THR A 3 1.12 4.28 22.02
N TYR A 4 1.98 3.28 21.81
CA TYR A 4 1.92 2.47 20.61
C TYR A 4 2.30 1.01 20.87
N SER A 5 1.74 0.12 20.09
CA SER A 5 2.16 -1.27 19.93
C SER A 5 2.53 -1.54 18.47
N VAL A 6 3.31 -2.57 18.25
CA VAL A 6 3.78 -2.99 16.93
C VAL A 6 2.98 -4.18 16.44
N ALA A 7 2.62 -4.16 15.16
CA ALA A 7 1.95 -5.26 14.46
C ALA A 7 2.73 -5.61 13.19
N ILE A 8 3.52 -6.69 13.24
CA ILE A 8 4.34 -7.16 12.13
C ILE A 8 3.61 -8.28 11.39
N ARG A 9 3.45 -8.18 10.09
CA ARG A 9 2.95 -9.27 9.25
C ARG A 9 4.11 -10.04 8.63
N THR A 10 4.09 -11.37 8.72
CA THR A 10 5.15 -12.20 8.17
C THR A 10 4.65 -13.56 7.69
N LEU A 11 5.41 -14.14 6.77
CA LEU A 11 5.35 -15.56 6.42
C LEU A 11 6.46 -16.37 7.13
N GLY A 12 7.28 -15.76 7.97
CA GLY A 12 8.41 -16.40 8.63
C GLY A 12 9.55 -16.82 7.69
N LYS A 13 9.57 -16.34 6.44
CA LYS A 13 10.55 -16.74 5.42
C LYS A 13 11.84 -15.94 5.41
N SER A 14 11.88 -14.83 6.11
CA SER A 14 13.02 -13.91 6.19
C SER A 14 13.44 -13.70 7.66
N PRO A 15 13.94 -14.75 8.34
CA PRO A 15 14.22 -14.69 9.77
C PRO A 15 15.27 -13.65 10.12
N GLU A 16 16.26 -13.41 9.28
CA GLU A 16 17.34 -12.44 9.55
C GLU A 16 16.84 -10.99 9.47
N THR A 17 15.99 -10.65 8.49
CA THR A 17 15.40 -9.30 8.41
C THR A 17 14.47 -9.06 9.58
N LEU A 18 13.62 -10.04 9.93
CA LEU A 18 12.73 -9.95 11.09
C LEU A 18 13.51 -9.79 12.39
N ARG A 19 14.65 -10.50 12.57
CA ARG A 19 15.52 -10.31 13.73
C ARG A 19 16.03 -8.89 13.83
N THR A 20 16.63 -8.37 12.74
CA THR A 20 17.14 -7.00 12.67
C THR A 20 16.06 -5.97 12.95
N GLU A 21 14.84 -6.17 12.43
CA GLU A 21 13.71 -5.33 12.70
C GLU A 21 13.33 -5.31 14.19
N LEU A 22 13.19 -6.49 14.82
CA LEU A 22 12.87 -6.61 16.24
C LEU A 22 13.96 -5.96 17.11
N GLU A 23 15.23 -6.17 16.81
CA GLU A 23 16.35 -5.51 17.52
C GLU A 23 16.25 -3.98 17.41
N SER A 24 15.91 -3.45 16.23
CA SER A 24 15.73 -2.01 16.00
C SER A 24 14.53 -1.44 16.78
N LEU A 25 13.44 -2.21 16.92
CA LEU A 25 12.27 -1.83 17.70
C LEU A 25 12.57 -1.84 19.20
N HIS A 26 13.31 -2.83 19.68
CA HIS A 26 13.77 -2.87 21.08
C HIS A 26 14.77 -1.75 21.41
N ALA A 27 15.47 -1.20 20.40
CA ALA A 27 16.41 -0.10 20.58
C ALA A 27 15.73 1.29 20.58
N GLN A 28 14.42 1.41 20.29
CA GLN A 28 13.74 2.71 20.23
C GLN A 28 13.82 3.47 21.56
N THR A 29 13.84 4.81 21.49
CA THR A 29 13.79 5.71 22.67
C THR A 29 12.47 5.59 23.42
N VAL A 30 11.35 5.54 22.69
CA VAL A 30 10.03 5.20 23.22
C VAL A 30 9.77 3.74 22.91
N LYS A 31 9.55 2.93 23.94
CA LYS A 31 9.31 1.50 23.78
C LYS A 31 7.88 1.20 23.38
N PRO A 32 7.64 0.22 22.49
CA PRO A 32 6.30 -0.28 22.25
C PRO A 32 5.74 -0.97 23.50
N GLU A 33 4.43 -0.86 23.72
CA GLU A 33 3.75 -1.59 24.80
C GLU A 33 3.72 -3.09 24.53
N LYS A 34 3.48 -3.48 23.26
CA LYS A 34 3.49 -4.85 22.78
C LYS A 34 4.12 -4.93 21.39
N ILE A 35 4.69 -6.06 21.07
CA ILE A 35 5.11 -6.44 19.70
C ILE A 35 4.35 -7.71 19.33
N ILE A 36 3.40 -7.59 18.41
CA ILE A 36 2.57 -8.70 17.95
C ILE A 36 3.01 -9.08 16.52
N ILE A 37 3.34 -10.35 16.33
CA ILE A 37 3.72 -10.89 15.03
C ILE A 37 2.57 -11.71 14.46
N TYR A 38 1.89 -11.19 13.46
CA TYR A 38 0.82 -11.86 12.73
C TYR A 38 1.41 -12.81 11.69
N LEU A 39 1.63 -14.05 12.12
CA LEU A 39 2.19 -15.12 11.30
C LEU A 39 1.08 -15.80 10.50
N ALA A 40 1.28 -15.98 9.21
CA ALA A 40 0.32 -16.67 8.36
C ALA A 40 0.21 -18.17 8.72
N LYS A 41 -1.01 -18.69 8.82
CA LYS A 41 -1.28 -20.12 9.04
C LYS A 41 -0.60 -20.99 7.99
N GLY A 42 0.00 -22.09 8.40
CA GLY A 42 0.75 -23.01 7.54
C GLY A 42 2.22 -22.63 7.35
N TYR A 43 2.70 -21.63 8.08
CA TYR A 43 4.10 -21.22 8.13
C TYR A 43 4.65 -21.41 9.55
N GLU A 44 5.95 -21.65 9.65
CA GLU A 44 6.64 -21.91 10.90
C GLU A 44 7.10 -20.62 11.56
N ARG A 45 7.01 -20.59 12.88
CA ARG A 45 7.58 -19.52 13.69
C ARG A 45 9.11 -19.60 13.57
N PRO A 46 9.82 -18.44 13.41
CA PRO A 46 11.27 -18.40 13.52
C PRO A 46 11.79 -19.00 14.84
N SER A 47 12.94 -19.65 14.76
CA SER A 47 13.54 -20.36 15.92
C SER A 47 14.22 -19.46 16.95
N PHE A 48 14.23 -18.15 16.72
CA PHE A 48 14.82 -17.16 17.64
C PHE A 48 13.76 -16.35 18.37
N THR A 49 14.17 -15.72 19.47
CA THR A 49 13.41 -14.72 20.22
C THR A 49 14.35 -13.54 20.50
N VAL A 50 13.87 -12.32 20.32
CA VAL A 50 14.65 -11.11 20.59
C VAL A 50 14.24 -10.46 21.91
N GLY A 51 12.96 -10.62 22.31
CA GLY A 51 12.44 -10.02 23.54
C GLY A 51 11.10 -10.59 23.93
N TYR A 52 10.09 -9.74 23.98
CA TYR A 52 8.72 -10.07 24.44
C TYR A 52 7.69 -10.09 23.31
N GLU A 53 8.12 -10.43 22.08
CA GLU A 53 7.21 -10.56 20.95
C GLU A 53 6.24 -11.73 21.11
N GLU A 54 4.98 -11.47 20.79
CA GLU A 54 3.89 -12.45 20.80
C GLU A 54 3.51 -12.83 19.36
N TYR A 55 3.20 -14.10 19.13
CA TYR A 55 2.80 -14.61 17.81
C TYR A 55 1.30 -14.92 17.77
N VAL A 56 0.61 -14.35 16.78
CA VAL A 56 -0.81 -14.63 16.49
C VAL A 56 -0.92 -15.26 15.11
N LEU A 57 -1.57 -16.42 15.03
CA LEU A 57 -1.78 -17.14 13.76
C LEU A 57 -3.00 -16.58 13.03
N VAL A 58 -2.78 -16.03 11.83
CA VAL A 58 -3.81 -15.41 11.01
C VAL A 58 -3.93 -16.08 9.64
N ASN A 59 -5.00 -15.80 8.91
CA ASN A 59 -5.14 -16.30 7.55
C ASN A 59 -4.07 -15.66 6.63
N LYS A 60 -3.53 -16.48 5.73
CA LYS A 60 -2.57 -16.02 4.73
C LYS A 60 -3.26 -15.07 3.74
N GLY A 61 -2.65 -13.92 3.48
CA GLY A 61 -3.06 -12.95 2.47
C GLY A 61 -2.48 -11.58 2.76
N MET A 62 -2.22 -10.80 1.73
CA MET A 62 -1.72 -9.44 1.88
C MET A 62 -2.72 -8.55 2.62
N VAL A 63 -4.02 -8.72 2.33
CA VAL A 63 -5.10 -8.04 3.03
C VAL A 63 -5.44 -8.77 4.32
N ALA A 64 -5.56 -10.11 4.30
CA ALA A 64 -5.98 -10.89 5.46
C ALA A 64 -5.08 -10.70 6.69
N GLN A 65 -3.77 -10.52 6.48
CA GLN A 65 -2.81 -10.26 7.57
C GLN A 65 -2.83 -8.81 8.09
N ARG A 66 -3.43 -7.87 7.37
CA ARG A 66 -3.64 -6.47 7.79
C ARG A 66 -5.07 -6.22 8.28
N ALA A 67 -6.03 -6.99 7.82
CA ALA A 67 -7.45 -6.84 8.15
C ALA A 67 -7.83 -7.62 9.42
N VAL A 68 -6.94 -7.64 10.41
CA VAL A 68 -7.20 -8.25 11.72
C VAL A 68 -7.83 -7.23 12.69
N PRO A 69 -8.55 -7.66 13.72
CA PRO A 69 -9.23 -6.74 14.64
C PRO A 69 -8.30 -6.00 15.60
N TYR A 70 -7.04 -6.43 15.74
CA TYR A 70 -6.04 -5.87 16.67
C TYR A 70 -6.54 -5.84 18.13
N ASP A 71 -7.26 -6.89 18.55
CA ASP A 71 -7.86 -6.96 19.90
C ASP A 71 -6.78 -7.18 20.98
N GLU A 72 -5.62 -7.73 20.60
CA GLU A 72 -4.45 -7.92 21.47
C GLU A 72 -3.75 -6.60 21.85
N ILE A 73 -4.07 -5.51 21.14
CA ILE A 73 -3.43 -4.20 21.27
C ILE A 73 -4.34 -3.25 22.02
N ASP A 74 -3.85 -2.67 23.13
CA ASP A 74 -4.58 -1.70 23.95
C ASP A 74 -4.12 -0.26 23.75
N SER A 75 -2.93 -0.06 23.18
CA SER A 75 -2.33 1.26 22.94
C SER A 75 -3.16 2.16 22.01
N ASP A 76 -2.91 3.49 22.09
CA ASP A 76 -3.55 4.50 21.25
C ASP A 76 -3.30 4.28 19.77
N CYS A 77 -2.08 3.82 19.43
CA CYS A 77 -1.58 3.66 18.08
C CYS A 77 -1.09 2.25 17.79
N VAL A 78 -1.16 1.87 16.53
CA VAL A 78 -0.59 0.63 15.97
C VAL A 78 0.45 0.99 14.93
N LEU A 79 1.68 0.55 15.12
CA LEU A 79 2.74 0.61 14.11
C LEU A 79 2.66 -0.66 13.28
N LEU A 80 2.07 -0.54 12.06
CA LEU A 80 1.97 -1.64 11.09
C LEU A 80 3.26 -1.78 10.31
N LEU A 81 3.80 -3.00 10.26
CA LEU A 81 5.08 -3.28 9.60
C LEU A 81 5.00 -4.53 8.71
N ASP A 82 5.81 -4.53 7.66
CA ASP A 82 6.28 -5.73 6.97
C ASP A 82 7.52 -6.26 7.71
N ASP A 83 7.98 -7.47 7.45
CA ASP A 83 9.07 -8.15 8.16
C ASP A 83 10.48 -7.83 7.61
N ASP A 84 10.65 -6.65 7.00
CA ASP A 84 11.89 -6.25 6.31
C ASP A 84 12.25 -4.76 6.45
N VAL A 85 11.93 -4.15 7.56
CA VAL A 85 12.30 -2.76 7.85
C VAL A 85 13.14 -2.65 9.12
N ALA A 86 13.97 -1.61 9.20
CA ALA A 86 14.71 -1.28 10.42
C ALA A 86 14.62 0.22 10.72
N PHE A 87 14.69 0.58 11.98
CA PHE A 87 14.51 1.93 12.47
C PHE A 87 15.74 2.48 13.15
N GLU A 88 16.04 3.77 12.94
CA GLU A 88 16.95 4.51 13.80
C GLU A 88 16.34 4.69 15.19
N ARG A 89 17.19 4.90 16.19
CA ARG A 89 16.85 4.83 17.61
C ARG A 89 15.69 5.73 18.06
N ASP A 90 15.49 6.89 17.45
CA ASP A 90 14.45 7.86 17.82
C ASP A 90 13.35 8.02 16.76
N SER A 91 13.37 7.17 15.75
CA SER A 91 12.47 7.25 14.58
C SER A 91 11.01 7.25 14.98
N VAL A 92 10.58 6.30 15.80
CA VAL A 92 9.17 6.17 16.21
C VAL A 92 8.74 7.35 17.09
N GLU A 93 9.60 7.80 18.01
CA GLU A 93 9.32 8.99 18.84
C GLU A 93 9.09 10.23 17.99
N GLN A 94 9.91 10.43 16.96
CA GLN A 94 9.76 11.56 16.05
C GLN A 94 8.42 11.50 15.30
N VAL A 95 8.02 10.32 14.83
CA VAL A 95 6.76 10.14 14.09
C VAL A 95 5.54 10.27 15.01
N ILE A 96 5.61 9.84 16.26
CA ILE A 96 4.57 10.11 17.27
C ILE A 96 4.38 11.63 17.46
N LYS A 97 5.48 12.38 17.63
CA LYS A 97 5.45 13.85 17.73
C LYS A 97 4.84 14.51 16.48
N LEU A 98 5.12 13.98 15.30
CA LEU A 98 4.49 14.44 14.07
C LEU A 98 2.99 14.13 14.04
N MET A 99 2.57 12.94 14.49
CA MET A 99 1.18 12.55 14.56
C MET A 99 0.37 13.49 15.45
N GLU A 100 0.89 13.82 16.62
CA GLU A 100 0.28 14.80 17.54
C GLU A 100 0.25 16.20 16.93
N ARG A 101 1.38 16.69 16.41
CA ARG A 101 1.51 18.02 15.81
C ARG A 101 0.54 18.24 14.65
N HIS A 102 0.39 17.26 13.78
CA HIS A 102 -0.47 17.35 12.61
C HIS A 102 -1.89 16.87 12.87
N ASN A 103 -2.19 16.37 14.07
CA ASN A 103 -3.42 15.65 14.38
C ASN A 103 -3.74 14.62 13.28
N ALA A 104 -2.73 13.82 12.90
CA ALA A 104 -2.87 12.84 11.84
C ALA A 104 -3.56 11.57 12.39
N ASP A 105 -4.28 10.88 11.52
CA ASP A 105 -4.89 9.57 11.82
C ASP A 105 -3.97 8.43 11.40
N CYS A 106 -3.09 8.70 10.42
CA CYS A 106 -2.02 7.81 10.00
C CYS A 106 -0.82 8.62 9.51
N ILE A 107 0.38 8.17 9.88
CA ILE A 107 1.63 8.60 9.25
C ILE A 107 2.35 7.37 8.72
N ALA A 108 2.52 7.31 7.41
CA ALA A 108 3.36 6.31 6.76
C ALA A 108 4.80 6.82 6.66
N TYR A 109 5.75 5.94 6.80
CA TYR A 109 7.14 6.22 6.50
C TYR A 109 7.38 6.15 4.99
N ASP A 110 8.25 7.02 4.48
CA ASP A 110 8.77 6.83 3.15
C ASP A 110 9.93 5.85 3.17
N THR A 111 9.75 4.74 2.48
CA THR A 111 10.74 3.65 2.38
C THR A 111 11.50 3.68 1.06
N PHE A 112 11.28 4.68 0.21
CA PHE A 112 11.93 4.80 -1.09
C PHE A 112 13.19 5.67 -1.01
N GLU A 113 14.33 5.10 -1.29
CA GLU A 113 15.63 5.79 -1.21
C GLU A 113 15.86 6.85 -2.30
N ASN A 114 15.14 6.85 -3.41
CA ASN A 114 15.46 7.67 -4.57
C ASN A 114 14.28 8.41 -5.18
N HIS A 115 14.04 9.63 -4.69
CA HIS A 115 13.01 10.54 -5.23
C HIS A 115 13.47 11.35 -6.44
N LYS A 116 14.75 11.27 -6.83
CA LYS A 116 15.28 11.95 -8.02
C LYS A 116 15.04 11.10 -9.27
N MET A 117 14.04 11.46 -10.03
CA MET A 117 13.76 10.79 -11.30
C MET A 117 14.56 11.42 -12.43
N SER A 118 15.27 10.62 -13.22
CA SER A 118 15.88 11.05 -14.48
C SER A 118 14.80 11.54 -15.47
N LEU A 119 15.15 12.40 -16.43
CA LEU A 119 14.21 12.86 -17.46
C LEU A 119 13.58 11.69 -18.22
N LYS A 120 14.38 10.67 -18.57
CA LYS A 120 13.90 9.44 -19.22
C LYS A 120 12.87 8.72 -18.38
N SER A 121 13.11 8.62 -17.07
CA SER A 121 12.18 7.99 -16.12
C SER A 121 10.89 8.80 -15.98
N LYS A 122 10.98 10.14 -15.96
CA LYS A 122 9.82 11.05 -15.93
C LYS A 122 8.95 10.89 -17.17
N ILE A 123 9.55 10.85 -18.36
CA ILE A 123 8.83 10.62 -19.62
C ILE A 123 8.16 9.26 -19.59
N ARG A 124 8.89 8.19 -19.21
CA ARG A 124 8.34 6.85 -19.10
C ARG A 124 7.17 6.79 -18.11
N SER A 125 7.29 7.41 -16.96
CA SER A 125 6.23 7.44 -15.95
C SER A 125 4.99 8.19 -16.44
N ALA A 126 5.17 9.31 -17.13
CA ALA A 126 4.07 10.03 -17.77
C ALA A 126 3.36 9.16 -18.81
N LEU A 127 4.12 8.44 -19.61
CA LEU A 127 3.61 7.53 -20.64
C LEU A 127 2.82 6.34 -20.07
N VAL A 128 3.15 5.82 -18.89
CA VAL A 128 2.37 4.76 -18.21
C VAL A 128 1.20 5.30 -17.38
N GLY A 129 0.89 6.57 -17.48
CA GLY A 129 -0.22 7.21 -16.77
C GLY A 129 0.14 7.76 -15.40
N PHE A 130 1.41 7.85 -15.07
CA PHE A 130 1.89 8.62 -13.93
C PHE A 130 1.98 10.09 -14.30
N VAL A 131 1.37 10.94 -13.49
CA VAL A 131 1.46 12.39 -13.66
C VAL A 131 2.85 12.86 -13.25
N PHE A 132 3.41 13.83 -13.97
CA PHE A 132 4.70 14.41 -13.61
C PHE A 132 4.69 14.98 -12.19
N PRO A 133 5.70 14.72 -11.36
CA PRO A 133 5.80 15.25 -10.00
C PRO A 133 5.67 16.78 -9.93
N ARG A 134 6.09 17.52 -10.98
CA ARG A 134 5.95 18.98 -11.07
C ARG A 134 4.51 19.49 -10.96
N PHE A 135 3.51 18.66 -11.24
CA PHE A 135 2.08 19.00 -11.08
C PHE A 135 1.57 18.71 -9.68
N ASN A 136 2.41 18.15 -8.82
CA ASN A 136 2.08 17.82 -7.46
C ASN A 136 3.17 18.35 -6.52
N LYS A 137 2.92 19.54 -5.95
CA LYS A 137 3.87 20.21 -5.03
C LYS A 137 3.50 20.02 -3.55
N ARG A 138 2.31 19.50 -3.26
CA ARG A 138 1.77 19.47 -1.90
C ARG A 138 1.61 18.08 -1.32
N TRP A 139 1.36 17.08 -2.17
CA TRP A 139 0.99 15.73 -1.75
C TRP A 139 2.17 14.78 -1.91
N ALA A 140 2.52 14.08 -0.85
CA ALA A 140 3.50 13.00 -0.97
C ALA A 140 3.08 12.05 -2.11
N PHE A 141 1.85 11.53 -2.03
CA PHE A 141 1.21 10.76 -3.10
C PHE A 141 -0.17 11.34 -3.39
N LYS A 142 -0.47 11.56 -4.66
CA LYS A 142 -1.77 12.01 -5.12
C LYS A 142 -2.38 10.99 -6.07
N ILE A 143 -3.63 10.60 -5.82
CA ILE A 143 -4.40 9.73 -6.70
C ILE A 143 -5.33 10.59 -7.56
N HIS A 144 -5.30 10.36 -8.89
CA HIS A 144 -6.09 11.08 -9.87
C HIS A 144 -7.38 10.32 -10.25
N TRP A 145 -8.27 10.98 -10.96
CA TRP A 145 -9.58 10.44 -11.38
C TRP A 145 -9.50 9.15 -12.22
N ASN A 146 -8.39 8.96 -12.91
CA ASN A 146 -8.10 7.74 -13.67
C ASN A 146 -7.30 6.70 -12.87
N ASP A 147 -7.21 6.87 -11.55
CA ASP A 147 -6.44 5.98 -10.69
C ASP A 147 -4.93 5.92 -11.03
N SER A 148 -4.38 6.99 -11.60
CA SER A 148 -2.94 7.18 -11.70
C SER A 148 -2.40 7.94 -10.49
N PHE A 149 -1.09 7.82 -10.28
CA PHE A 149 -0.40 8.43 -9.15
C PHE A 149 0.50 9.58 -9.61
N SER A 150 0.63 10.60 -8.77
CA SER A 150 1.73 11.56 -8.83
C SER A 150 2.39 11.65 -7.46
N TYR A 151 3.69 11.93 -7.49
CA TYR A 151 4.53 11.97 -6.30
C TYR A 151 5.13 13.37 -6.13
N ILE A 152 5.38 13.76 -4.89
CA ILE A 152 6.24 14.90 -4.62
C ILE A 152 7.66 14.58 -5.11
N ASN A 153 8.31 15.55 -5.75
CA ASN A 153 9.63 15.33 -6.33
C ASN A 153 10.71 15.83 -5.39
N ASN A 154 11.59 14.93 -4.96
CA ASN A 154 12.73 15.23 -4.12
C ASN A 154 12.34 16.06 -2.87
N PRO A 155 11.42 15.54 -2.03
CA PRO A 155 11.09 16.20 -0.78
C PRO A 155 12.32 16.18 0.12
N GLY A 156 12.60 17.29 0.80
CA GLY A 156 13.52 17.28 1.93
C GLY A 156 12.87 16.57 3.13
N ARG A 157 13.62 16.41 4.22
CA ARG A 157 13.09 15.91 5.49
C ARG A 157 11.84 16.69 5.87
N GLY A 158 10.75 15.98 6.11
CA GLY A 158 9.47 16.60 6.42
C GLY A 158 8.30 15.63 6.41
N CYS A 159 7.13 16.14 6.78
CA CYS A 159 5.88 15.38 6.82
C CYS A 159 4.86 16.05 5.91
N TYR A 160 4.40 15.33 4.91
CA TYR A 160 3.56 15.87 3.83
C TYR A 160 2.20 15.18 3.79
N PRO A 161 1.10 15.92 3.52
CA PRO A 161 -0.21 15.31 3.34
C PRO A 161 -0.20 14.33 2.17
N SER A 162 -0.97 13.24 2.29
CA SER A 162 -1.00 12.21 1.28
C SER A 162 -2.41 11.67 1.03
N MET A 163 -2.63 11.12 -0.17
CA MET A 163 -3.84 10.36 -0.50
C MET A 163 -3.60 8.86 -0.45
N SER A 164 -2.33 8.44 -0.46
CA SER A 164 -1.87 7.06 -0.40
C SER A 164 -0.45 7.03 0.15
N ALA A 165 0.07 5.85 0.42
CA ALA A 165 1.45 5.65 0.84
C ALA A 165 1.96 4.28 0.38
N ALA A 166 3.24 4.01 0.61
CA ALA A 166 3.78 2.65 0.59
C ALA A 166 3.48 1.96 1.92
N GLY A 167 3.33 0.64 1.89
CA GLY A 167 2.83 -0.14 3.00
C GLY A 167 3.82 -0.77 3.97
N PRO A 168 5.17 -0.73 3.76
CA PRO A 168 6.07 -1.45 4.66
C PRO A 168 6.07 -0.96 6.10
N ALA A 169 5.80 0.34 6.34
CA ALA A 169 5.74 0.88 7.69
C ALA A 169 4.78 2.07 7.80
N SER A 170 3.89 2.02 8.78
CA SER A 170 2.93 3.10 9.04
C SER A 170 2.41 3.09 10.47
N LEU A 171 2.38 4.27 11.10
CA LEU A 171 1.81 4.47 12.44
C LEU A 171 0.36 4.96 12.30
N TRP A 172 -0.59 4.24 12.89
CA TRP A 172 -2.01 4.51 12.82
C TRP A 172 -2.59 4.77 14.19
N LYS A 173 -3.52 5.72 14.31
CA LYS A 173 -4.46 5.68 15.44
C LYS A 173 -5.28 4.39 15.34
N LYS A 174 -5.33 3.58 16.39
CA LYS A 174 -6.07 2.30 16.40
C LYS A 174 -7.52 2.47 15.98
N THR A 175 -8.16 3.55 16.44
CA THR A 175 -9.56 3.88 16.08
C THR A 175 -9.74 4.12 14.59
N ALA A 176 -8.81 4.85 13.95
CA ALA A 176 -8.86 5.13 12.52
C ALA A 176 -8.59 3.86 11.68
N LEU A 177 -7.64 3.03 12.11
CA LEU A 177 -7.33 1.75 11.47
C LEU A 177 -8.54 0.82 11.47
N ARG A 178 -9.20 0.63 12.60
CA ARG A 178 -10.41 -0.22 12.72
C ARG A 178 -11.59 0.33 11.92
N ALA A 179 -11.78 1.66 11.91
CA ALA A 179 -12.87 2.31 11.18
C ALA A 179 -12.74 2.19 9.66
N MET A 180 -11.60 1.75 9.14
CA MET A 180 -11.41 1.55 7.71
C MET A 180 -12.06 0.28 7.17
N HIS A 181 -12.34 -0.70 8.04
CA HIS A 181 -12.90 -1.99 7.61
C HIS A 181 -12.15 -2.57 6.42
N PHE A 182 -10.82 -2.76 6.58
CA PHE A 182 -9.98 -3.24 5.49
C PHE A 182 -10.34 -4.67 5.06
N GLU A 183 -11.00 -5.44 5.91
CA GLU A 183 -11.59 -6.76 5.60
C GLU A 183 -12.56 -6.74 4.42
N HIS A 184 -13.15 -5.59 4.08
CA HIS A 184 -13.98 -5.44 2.89
C HIS A 184 -13.18 -5.55 1.57
N GLU A 185 -11.86 -5.51 1.64
CA GLU A 185 -10.97 -5.57 0.48
C GLU A 185 -10.30 -6.95 0.28
N LEU A 186 -10.77 -7.99 0.99
CA LEU A 186 -10.28 -9.39 0.87
C LEU A 186 -10.38 -9.98 -0.54
N TRP A 187 -11.13 -9.35 -1.45
CA TRP A 187 -11.15 -9.70 -2.87
C TRP A 187 -9.77 -9.58 -3.52
N LEU A 188 -8.88 -8.75 -2.97
CA LEU A 188 -7.49 -8.63 -3.44
C LEU A 188 -6.70 -9.91 -3.25
N ASP A 189 -6.90 -10.62 -2.14
CA ASP A 189 -6.20 -11.87 -1.85
C ASP A 189 -6.64 -13.04 -2.77
N LYS A 190 -7.74 -12.88 -3.51
CA LYS A 190 -8.19 -13.80 -4.57
C LYS A 190 -7.46 -13.57 -5.91
N LEU A 191 -6.67 -12.52 -6.01
CA LEU A 191 -5.79 -12.29 -7.17
C LEU A 191 -4.50 -13.11 -6.99
N GLU A 192 -3.83 -13.40 -8.10
CA GLU A 192 -2.51 -14.06 -8.05
C GLU A 192 -1.49 -13.27 -7.20
N PHE A 193 -1.68 -11.96 -7.14
CA PHE A 193 -0.96 -11.03 -6.29
C PHE A 193 -1.88 -9.86 -5.93
N ALA A 194 -1.93 -9.45 -4.67
CA ALA A 194 -2.80 -8.36 -4.18
C ALA A 194 -2.28 -6.98 -4.61
N TYR A 195 -2.28 -6.74 -5.92
CA TYR A 195 -1.69 -5.54 -6.53
C TYR A 195 -2.42 -4.27 -6.10
N GLY A 196 -1.72 -3.41 -5.35
CA GLY A 196 -2.21 -2.11 -4.92
C GLY A 196 -3.05 -2.15 -3.64
N ASP A 197 -2.85 -3.16 -2.80
CA ASP A 197 -3.41 -3.26 -1.45
C ASP A 197 -3.10 -2.01 -0.62
N ASP A 198 -1.85 -1.57 -0.58
CA ASP A 198 -1.42 -0.32 0.07
C ASP A 198 -2.20 0.89 -0.46
N ALA A 199 -2.27 1.00 -1.78
CA ALA A 199 -2.99 2.11 -2.40
C ALA A 199 -4.47 2.13 -2.01
N ILE A 200 -5.09 0.97 -1.80
CA ILE A 200 -6.49 0.87 -1.36
C ILE A 200 -6.61 1.22 0.11
N GLU A 201 -5.76 0.66 0.96
CA GLU A 201 -5.78 0.87 2.41
C GLU A 201 -5.70 2.37 2.74
N PHE A 202 -4.62 3.02 2.35
CA PHE A 202 -4.41 4.44 2.65
C PHE A 202 -5.40 5.36 1.93
N TYR A 203 -5.78 5.05 0.70
CA TYR A 203 -6.74 5.88 -0.02
C TYR A 203 -8.14 5.78 0.59
N LYS A 204 -8.50 4.63 1.16
CA LYS A 204 -9.75 4.45 1.90
C LYS A 204 -9.80 5.36 3.12
N LEU A 205 -8.72 5.46 3.90
CA LEU A 205 -8.60 6.43 5.00
C LEU A 205 -8.83 7.86 4.50
N HIS A 206 -8.05 8.28 3.49
CA HIS A 206 -8.17 9.63 2.93
C HIS A 206 -9.59 9.94 2.43
N ARG A 207 -10.23 9.00 1.74
CA ARG A 207 -11.58 9.19 1.18
C ARG A 207 -12.67 9.23 2.25
N ASN A 208 -12.47 8.58 3.38
CA ASN A 208 -13.37 8.63 4.54
C ASN A 208 -13.11 9.85 5.45
N GLY A 209 -12.25 10.76 5.05
CA GLY A 209 -11.98 12.03 5.72
C GLY A 209 -10.87 11.95 6.77
N GLY A 210 -10.18 10.82 6.87
CA GLY A 210 -9.00 10.66 7.73
C GLY A 210 -7.80 11.45 7.20
N ARG A 211 -6.95 11.90 8.10
CA ARG A 211 -5.73 12.66 7.80
C ARG A 211 -4.55 11.73 7.68
N LEU A 212 -4.15 11.46 6.43
CA LEU A 212 -2.96 10.70 6.08
C LEU A 212 -1.80 11.63 5.79
N MET A 213 -0.65 11.34 6.36
CA MET A 213 0.63 12.01 6.10
C MET A 213 1.69 10.98 5.72
N VAL A 214 2.77 11.45 5.06
CA VAL A 214 3.98 10.64 4.82
C VAL A 214 5.18 11.39 5.36
N ALA A 215 5.96 10.72 6.19
CA ALA A 215 7.19 11.22 6.78
C ALA A 215 8.40 10.81 5.93
N PHE A 216 9.15 11.78 5.43
CA PHE A 216 10.35 11.60 4.62
C PHE A 216 11.60 11.85 5.47
N ASP A 217 12.54 10.92 5.43
CA ASP A 217 13.83 11.03 6.12
C ASP A 217 13.68 11.06 7.66
N TYR A 218 12.93 10.07 8.16
CA TYR A 218 12.70 9.85 9.59
C TYR A 218 13.26 8.52 10.10
N GLY A 219 14.42 8.13 9.58
CA GLY A 219 15.21 7.05 10.16
C GLY A 219 14.59 5.66 9.98
N ILE A 220 14.09 5.35 8.79
CA ILE A 220 13.69 4.01 8.38
C ILE A 220 14.54 3.53 7.22
N SER A 221 14.88 2.25 7.21
CA SER A 221 15.57 1.57 6.11
C SER A 221 14.83 0.30 5.71
N ASN A 222 14.84 0.00 4.41
CA ASN A 222 14.34 -1.26 3.89
C ASN A 222 15.49 -2.28 3.84
N LEU A 223 15.27 -3.46 4.40
CA LEU A 223 16.26 -4.53 4.52
C LEU A 223 16.30 -5.49 3.32
N ASP A 224 15.50 -5.18 2.24
CA ASP A 224 15.47 -5.96 1.00
C ASP A 224 15.26 -7.48 1.21
N ALA A 225 14.23 -7.85 1.94
CA ALA A 225 13.83 -9.26 2.03
C ALA A 225 13.62 -9.81 0.61
N LYS A 226 14.42 -10.79 0.20
CA LYS A 226 14.34 -11.46 -1.11
C LYS A 226 13.08 -12.32 -1.19
N THR A 227 11.90 -11.68 -1.21
CA THR A 227 10.61 -12.33 -1.12
C THR A 227 10.04 -12.73 -2.47
N SER A 228 8.90 -13.43 -2.44
CA SER A 228 8.10 -13.84 -3.60
C SER A 228 7.65 -12.70 -4.51
N SER A 229 7.61 -11.45 -4.01
CA SER A 229 7.29 -10.27 -4.81
C SER A 229 8.25 -10.08 -5.99
N GLY A 230 9.54 -10.35 -5.80
CA GLY A 230 10.55 -10.27 -6.85
C GLY A 230 10.31 -11.26 -8.01
N GLN A 231 9.79 -12.45 -7.72
CA GLN A 231 9.44 -13.44 -8.76
C GLN A 231 8.21 -13.01 -9.55
N TYR A 232 7.19 -12.46 -8.87
CA TYR A 232 6.00 -11.94 -9.52
C TYR A 232 6.32 -10.77 -10.46
N HIS A 233 7.18 -9.85 -10.07
CA HIS A 233 7.59 -8.72 -10.93
C HIS A 233 8.31 -9.16 -12.21
N ARG A 234 8.86 -10.36 -12.27
CA ARG A 234 9.48 -10.95 -13.47
C ARG A 234 8.47 -11.67 -14.37
N SER A 235 7.31 -12.06 -13.82
CA SER A 235 6.28 -12.78 -14.58
C SER A 235 5.55 -11.85 -15.56
N VAL A 236 5.32 -12.33 -16.79
CA VAL A 236 4.47 -11.62 -17.76
C VAL A 236 3.00 -11.61 -17.34
N ASN A 237 2.56 -12.58 -16.54
CA ASN A 237 1.18 -12.69 -16.04
C ASN A 237 0.81 -11.52 -15.12
N ARG A 238 1.80 -10.83 -14.52
CA ARG A 238 1.57 -9.61 -13.72
C ARG A 238 0.72 -8.57 -14.44
N PHE A 239 0.82 -8.48 -15.77
CA PHE A 239 0.05 -7.49 -16.54
C PHE A 239 -1.44 -7.79 -16.54
N LYS A 240 -1.84 -9.06 -16.50
CA LYS A 240 -3.25 -9.47 -16.35
C LYS A 240 -3.78 -9.10 -14.95
N THR A 241 -3.06 -9.52 -13.91
CA THR A 241 -3.43 -9.22 -12.51
C THR A 241 -3.47 -7.72 -12.25
N MET A 242 -2.45 -6.98 -12.69
CA MET A 242 -2.39 -5.52 -12.56
C MET A 242 -3.58 -4.83 -13.25
N ALA A 243 -3.92 -5.24 -14.48
CA ALA A 243 -5.03 -4.65 -15.21
C ALA A 243 -6.38 -4.95 -14.54
N LYS A 244 -6.57 -6.19 -14.06
CA LYS A 244 -7.77 -6.60 -13.30
C LYS A 244 -7.89 -5.79 -12.00
N ALA A 245 -6.83 -5.73 -11.20
CA ALA A 245 -6.81 -4.99 -9.94
C ALA A 245 -7.08 -3.49 -10.16
N ASN A 246 -6.39 -2.85 -11.12
CA ASN A 246 -6.59 -1.43 -11.44
C ASN A 246 -8.03 -1.15 -11.88
N THR A 247 -8.65 -2.04 -12.66
CA THR A 247 -10.04 -1.87 -13.12
C THR A 247 -11.01 -1.93 -11.95
N ILE A 248 -10.86 -2.92 -11.06
CA ILE A 248 -11.72 -3.08 -9.88
C ILE A 248 -11.50 -1.91 -8.91
N ARG A 249 -10.25 -1.55 -8.61
CA ARG A 249 -9.89 -0.45 -7.71
C ARG A 249 -10.46 0.88 -8.21
N TRP A 250 -10.25 1.22 -9.48
CA TRP A 250 -10.81 2.43 -10.08
C TRP A 250 -12.34 2.46 -10.00
N HIS A 251 -13.00 1.36 -10.36
CA HIS A 251 -14.46 1.27 -10.30
C HIS A 251 -14.97 1.49 -8.88
N ARG A 252 -14.34 0.85 -7.89
CA ARG A 252 -14.71 0.88 -6.49
C ARG A 252 -14.46 2.24 -5.84
N SER A 253 -13.29 2.85 -6.11
CA SER A 253 -12.84 4.07 -5.43
C SER A 253 -13.19 5.36 -6.17
N GLN A 254 -13.31 5.32 -7.49
CA GLN A 254 -13.53 6.52 -8.33
C GLN A 254 -14.91 6.55 -8.97
N TYR A 255 -15.36 5.46 -9.57
CA TYR A 255 -16.60 5.43 -10.33
C TYR A 255 -17.84 5.35 -9.42
N LEU A 256 -17.96 4.31 -8.59
CA LEU A 256 -19.13 4.10 -7.74
C LEU A 256 -19.45 5.26 -6.80
N PRO A 257 -18.46 5.90 -6.13
CA PRO A 257 -18.76 7.02 -5.23
C PRO A 257 -19.15 8.32 -5.95
N THR A 258 -19.16 8.33 -7.29
CA THR A 258 -19.43 9.55 -8.06
C THR A 258 -20.92 9.75 -8.29
N LYS A 259 -21.54 10.70 -7.57
CA LYS A 259 -22.98 11.00 -7.68
C LYS A 259 -23.36 11.68 -9.01
N SER A 260 -22.49 12.48 -9.60
CA SER A 260 -22.77 13.21 -10.85
C SER A 260 -22.51 12.35 -12.09
N LYS A 261 -23.51 12.16 -12.95
CA LYS A 261 -23.39 11.42 -14.23
C LYS A 261 -22.30 12.01 -15.13
N ALA A 262 -22.23 13.33 -15.27
CA ALA A 262 -21.20 14.00 -16.08
C ALA A 262 -19.79 13.71 -15.54
N LYS A 263 -19.57 13.80 -14.22
CA LYS A 263 -18.29 13.45 -13.61
C LYS A 263 -17.96 11.96 -13.77
N ALA A 264 -18.95 11.07 -13.70
CA ALA A 264 -18.73 9.65 -13.92
C ALA A 264 -18.28 9.37 -15.36
N VAL A 265 -18.87 10.03 -16.35
CA VAL A 265 -18.44 9.95 -17.76
C VAL A 265 -17.00 10.44 -17.91
N LEU A 266 -16.66 11.63 -17.38
CA LEU A 266 -15.31 12.19 -17.47
C LEU A 266 -14.26 11.26 -16.82
N LYS A 267 -14.56 10.68 -15.67
CA LYS A 267 -13.70 9.70 -15.01
C LYS A 267 -13.52 8.44 -15.85
N THR A 268 -14.58 7.96 -16.48
CA THR A 268 -14.54 6.78 -17.36
C THR A 268 -13.68 7.05 -18.58
N VAL A 269 -13.86 8.20 -19.24
CA VAL A 269 -13.04 8.61 -20.39
C VAL A 269 -11.57 8.71 -19.97
N SER A 270 -11.28 9.37 -18.85
CA SER A 270 -9.90 9.51 -18.34
C SER A 270 -9.26 8.15 -18.00
N PHE A 271 -10.01 7.22 -17.40
CA PHE A 271 -9.53 5.86 -17.11
C PHE A 271 -9.32 5.06 -18.39
N SER A 272 -10.26 5.10 -19.34
CA SER A 272 -10.13 4.43 -20.64
C SER A 272 -8.93 4.92 -21.41
N PHE A 273 -8.66 6.22 -21.39
CA PHE A 273 -7.45 6.81 -21.99
C PHE A 273 -6.18 6.25 -21.34
N LYS A 274 -6.11 6.18 -20.00
CA LYS A 274 -4.98 5.56 -19.28
C LYS A 274 -4.78 4.10 -19.72
N MET A 275 -5.86 3.32 -19.80
CA MET A 275 -5.77 1.90 -20.20
C MET A 275 -5.30 1.75 -21.65
N PHE A 276 -5.84 2.56 -22.56
CA PHE A 276 -5.43 2.58 -23.96
C PHE A 276 -3.95 2.95 -24.11
N TRP A 277 -3.50 4.00 -23.41
CA TRP A 277 -2.11 4.42 -23.43
C TRP A 277 -1.16 3.34 -22.88
N THR A 278 -1.54 2.71 -21.78
CA THR A 278 -0.76 1.59 -21.20
C THR A 278 -0.69 0.42 -22.18
N LEU A 279 -1.78 0.11 -22.87
CA LEU A 279 -1.81 -0.94 -23.88
C LEU A 279 -0.85 -0.61 -25.06
N GLY A 280 -0.83 0.64 -25.53
CA GLY A 280 0.11 1.08 -26.57
C GLY A 280 1.58 0.89 -26.17
N LEU A 281 1.92 1.22 -24.93
CA LEU A 281 3.27 0.99 -24.40
C LEU A 281 3.62 -0.49 -24.30
N LEU A 282 2.68 -1.32 -23.85
CA LEU A 282 2.89 -2.77 -23.80
C LEU A 282 3.03 -3.35 -25.20
N ALA A 283 2.31 -2.83 -26.19
CA ALA A 283 2.48 -3.20 -27.60
C ALA A 283 3.89 -2.86 -28.10
N MET A 284 4.42 -1.68 -27.80
CA MET A 284 5.81 -1.36 -28.13
C MET A 284 6.82 -2.25 -27.40
N MET A 285 6.59 -2.55 -26.13
CA MET A 285 7.45 -3.48 -25.37
C MET A 285 7.39 -4.93 -25.86
N SER A 286 6.31 -5.33 -26.51
CA SER A 286 6.09 -6.70 -26.98
C SER A 286 7.02 -7.14 -28.12
N VAL A 287 7.77 -6.21 -28.73
CA VAL A 287 8.90 -6.50 -29.64
C VAL A 287 9.92 -7.39 -28.94
N LYS A 288 10.12 -7.24 -27.63
CA LYS A 288 10.96 -8.15 -26.83
C LYS A 288 10.18 -9.44 -26.54
N LYS A 289 10.79 -10.60 -26.86
CA LYS A 289 10.20 -11.94 -26.67
C LYS A 289 9.56 -12.13 -25.28
N THR A 290 10.20 -11.62 -24.22
CA THR A 290 9.73 -11.68 -22.82
C THR A 290 8.35 -11.01 -22.61
N TYR A 291 8.04 -9.95 -23.38
CA TYR A 291 6.79 -9.19 -23.22
C TYR A 291 5.78 -9.43 -24.34
N ARG A 292 6.04 -10.39 -25.27
CA ARG A 292 5.18 -10.64 -26.44
C ARG A 292 3.71 -10.87 -26.09
N LYS A 293 3.43 -11.51 -24.94
CA LYS A 293 2.06 -11.80 -24.48
C LYS A 293 1.46 -10.67 -23.64
N ALA A 294 2.24 -9.65 -23.23
CA ALA A 294 1.79 -8.63 -22.29
C ALA A 294 0.56 -7.85 -22.75
N PRO A 295 0.44 -7.38 -24.01
CA PRO A 295 -0.76 -6.67 -24.47
C PRO A 295 -2.03 -7.52 -24.37
N LYS A 296 -1.97 -8.78 -24.79
CA LYS A 296 -3.12 -9.70 -24.71
C LYS A 296 -3.55 -9.92 -23.26
N LEU A 297 -2.61 -10.25 -22.39
CA LEU A 297 -2.86 -10.46 -20.96
C LEU A 297 -3.42 -9.21 -20.27
N PHE A 298 -2.96 -8.03 -20.65
CA PHE A 298 -3.47 -6.78 -20.14
C PHE A 298 -4.95 -6.56 -20.51
N VAL A 299 -5.32 -6.81 -21.78
CA VAL A 299 -6.71 -6.71 -22.24
C VAL A 299 -7.59 -7.75 -21.54
N GLU A 300 -7.12 -8.99 -21.38
CA GLU A 300 -7.81 -10.02 -20.60
C GLU A 300 -8.05 -9.58 -19.17
N GLY A 301 -7.05 -8.98 -18.51
CA GLY A 301 -7.17 -8.44 -17.17
C GLY A 301 -8.25 -7.35 -17.06
N ILE A 302 -8.31 -6.41 -18.02
CA ILE A 302 -9.39 -5.40 -18.06
C ILE A 302 -10.77 -6.07 -18.16
N LYS A 303 -10.92 -7.02 -19.10
CA LYS A 303 -12.19 -7.76 -19.30
C LYS A 303 -12.60 -8.52 -18.04
N ASP A 304 -11.67 -9.18 -17.38
CA ASP A 304 -11.91 -9.93 -16.14
C ASP A 304 -12.28 -8.98 -15.00
N GLY A 305 -11.62 -7.83 -14.89
CA GLY A 305 -11.98 -6.78 -13.93
C GLY A 305 -13.40 -6.25 -14.15
N MET A 306 -13.74 -5.90 -15.40
CA MET A 306 -15.09 -5.43 -15.76
C MET A 306 -16.18 -6.51 -15.52
N ARG A 307 -15.85 -7.78 -15.74
CA ARG A 307 -16.77 -8.90 -15.44
C ARG A 307 -16.98 -9.03 -13.94
N TYR A 308 -15.89 -8.96 -13.17
CA TYR A 308 -15.94 -9.05 -11.71
C TYR A 308 -16.80 -7.92 -11.11
N THR A 309 -16.69 -6.68 -11.59
CA THR A 309 -17.50 -5.56 -11.07
C THR A 309 -19.01 -5.73 -11.30
N LYS A 310 -19.43 -6.67 -12.16
CA LYS A 310 -20.85 -7.02 -12.41
C LYS A 310 -21.31 -8.24 -11.59
N SER A 311 -20.41 -8.97 -10.94
CA SER A 311 -20.71 -10.20 -10.19
C SER A 311 -21.52 -9.93 -8.93
N ALA A 312 -22.24 -10.94 -8.46
CA ALA A 312 -22.95 -10.89 -7.17
C ALA A 312 -21.98 -10.70 -6.01
N GLU A 313 -20.82 -11.38 -6.04
CA GLU A 313 -19.78 -11.22 -5.04
C GLU A 313 -19.32 -9.77 -4.91
N TYR A 314 -18.99 -9.11 -6.03
CA TYR A 314 -18.56 -7.71 -5.98
C TYR A 314 -19.67 -6.78 -5.45
N LYS A 315 -20.91 -7.02 -5.83
CA LYS A 315 -22.04 -6.21 -5.38
C LYS A 315 -22.37 -6.38 -3.90
N SER A 316 -21.98 -7.51 -3.30
CA SER A 316 -22.14 -7.75 -1.86
C SER A 316 -21.05 -7.09 -1.00
N ILE A 317 -19.94 -6.63 -1.61
CA ILE A 317 -18.91 -5.92 -0.88
C ILE A 317 -19.44 -4.55 -0.42
N PRO A 318 -19.33 -4.21 0.87
CA PRO A 318 -19.75 -2.90 1.38
C PRO A 318 -19.13 -1.73 0.62
N PRO A 319 -19.75 -0.56 0.59
CA PRO A 319 -19.26 0.57 -0.16
C PRO A 319 -17.85 0.99 0.31
N TYR A 320 -17.06 1.50 -0.63
CA TYR A 320 -15.69 1.99 -0.36
C TYR A 320 -15.71 3.19 0.59
N LEU A 321 -16.69 4.07 0.45
CA LEU A 321 -16.93 5.19 1.35
C LEU A 321 -17.97 4.79 2.38
N MET A 322 -17.62 4.99 3.66
CA MET A 322 -18.45 4.65 4.81
C MET A 322 -19.41 5.78 5.22
N LYS A 323 -19.51 6.86 4.41
CA LYS A 323 -20.39 8.03 4.63
C LYS A 323 -21.55 8.06 3.64
#